data_ad92a5ff40a2c3d3ad4e491b7a9739d4
#
_entry.id   ad92a5ff40a2c3d3ad4e491b7a9739d4
#
_cell.length_a   1.000
_cell.length_b   1.000
_cell.length_c   1.000
_cell.angle_alpha   90.00
_cell.angle_beta   90.00
_cell.angle_gamma   90.00
#
_symmetry.space_group_name_H-M   'P 1'
#
loop_
_entity.id
_entity.type
_entity.pdbx_description
1 polymer ?
#
loop_
_entity_poly.entity_id
_entity_poly.type
_entity_poly.pdbx_seq_one_letter_code
_entity_poly.pdbx_strand_id
1 'polypeptide(L)'
;MLEMQFKCSKMGDVKYYLGMHVERDLDKGVLRLHQRKYCEGLAEKYGLQDGGKPATPLPSGFTVEPCADEEVVGESDRKLFHSMVGALNYAANHMQPDIAFATSRLASVVSRPSHEQLEAAKRLVRYVSATASVGLEYSGVRQRLQRGAADLSKGEMLLTCYTDASFNSVKADGTSIGGYVCLFGGGAVSWRSKKQNEVGLSSCETEYMALHHGVKEVVWLRRLLEEIGVCQKEPTLILCDNESAVKLAKNACLHGLTKHIRPKWHWVRRLLDKDVGCTSL
;
A
#
# COMPACT_ATOMS: atom_id res chain seq x y z
N MET A 1 34.07 0.30 -6.07
CA MET A 1 34.10 1.25 -4.93
C MET A 1 33.82 0.56 -3.60
N LEU A 2 32.72 -0.21 -3.43
CA LEU A 2 32.40 -0.92 -2.17
C LEU A 2 33.47 -1.97 -1.80
N GLU A 3 33.98 -2.73 -2.76
CA GLU A 3 35.02 -3.76 -2.55
C GLU A 3 36.34 -3.19 -2.03
N MET A 4 36.59 -1.89 -2.22
CA MET A 4 37.80 -1.21 -1.71
C MET A 4 37.69 -0.80 -0.25
N GLN A 5 36.45 -0.65 0.24
CA GLN A 5 36.18 -0.20 1.62
C GLN A 5 35.69 -1.32 2.54
N PHE A 6 35.11 -2.37 1.98
CA PHE A 6 34.52 -3.47 2.72
C PHE A 6 34.97 -4.82 2.16
N LYS A 7 35.14 -5.80 3.03
CA LYS A 7 35.41 -7.18 2.64
C LYS A 7 34.12 -7.79 2.06
N CYS A 8 33.97 -7.72 0.74
CA CYS A 8 32.81 -8.21 0.00
C CYS A 8 33.12 -9.50 -0.75
N SER A 9 32.14 -10.39 -0.86
CA SER A 9 32.19 -11.57 -1.74
C SER A 9 31.14 -11.44 -2.84
N LYS A 10 31.50 -11.75 -4.09
CA LYS A 10 30.55 -11.78 -5.20
C LYS A 10 29.80 -13.11 -5.18
N MET A 11 28.49 -13.06 -4.95
CA MET A 11 27.64 -14.25 -4.89
C MET A 11 26.89 -14.55 -6.21
N GLY A 12 27.19 -13.80 -7.29
CA GLY A 12 26.48 -13.91 -8.57
C GLY A 12 25.11 -13.26 -8.56
N ASP A 13 24.21 -13.75 -9.43
CA ASP A 13 22.86 -13.20 -9.54
C ASP A 13 22.02 -13.45 -8.29
N VAL A 14 21.32 -12.42 -7.85
CA VAL A 14 20.43 -12.50 -6.67
C VAL A 14 19.21 -13.33 -7.02
N LYS A 15 19.07 -14.51 -6.38
CA LYS A 15 17.88 -15.38 -6.48
C LYS A 15 17.02 -15.33 -5.24
N TYR A 16 17.60 -14.90 -4.13
CA TYR A 16 16.91 -14.81 -2.85
C TYR A 16 17.50 -13.66 -2.03
N TYR A 17 16.66 -12.77 -1.51
CA TYR A 17 17.08 -11.63 -0.72
C TYR A 17 16.04 -11.27 0.33
N LEU A 18 16.44 -11.18 1.60
CA LEU A 18 15.58 -10.80 2.73
C LEU A 18 14.21 -11.53 2.78
N GLY A 19 14.18 -12.83 2.54
CA GLY A 19 12.94 -13.59 2.54
C GLY A 19 12.14 -13.55 1.25
N MET A 20 12.64 -12.87 0.21
CA MET A 20 12.00 -12.73 -1.09
C MET A 20 12.74 -13.55 -2.14
N HIS A 21 12.01 -14.23 -3.00
CA HIS A 21 12.54 -14.81 -4.21
C HIS A 21 12.61 -13.74 -5.30
N VAL A 22 13.71 -13.78 -6.07
CA VAL A 22 13.98 -12.88 -7.19
C VAL A 22 14.10 -13.71 -8.46
N GLU A 23 13.17 -13.53 -9.37
CA GLU A 23 13.16 -14.15 -10.69
C GLU A 23 13.42 -13.04 -11.73
N ARG A 24 14.46 -13.21 -12.56
CA ARG A 24 14.84 -12.22 -13.55
C ARG A 24 14.96 -12.86 -14.92
N ASP A 25 14.21 -12.34 -15.87
CA ASP A 25 14.25 -12.68 -17.27
C ASP A 25 14.85 -11.47 -18.03
N LEU A 26 16.13 -11.56 -18.36
CA LEU A 26 16.86 -10.47 -19.04
C LEU A 26 16.42 -10.29 -20.48
N ASP A 27 16.02 -11.36 -21.16
CA ASP A 27 15.60 -11.33 -22.56
C ASP A 27 14.25 -10.63 -22.70
N LYS A 28 13.36 -10.82 -21.73
CA LYS A 28 12.06 -10.14 -21.68
C LYS A 28 12.09 -8.82 -20.91
N GLY A 29 13.19 -8.50 -20.22
CA GLY A 29 13.27 -7.32 -19.37
C GLY A 29 12.28 -7.36 -18.19
N VAL A 30 12.03 -8.56 -17.64
CA VAL A 30 11.07 -8.77 -16.53
C VAL A 30 11.80 -9.14 -15.25
N LEU A 31 11.40 -8.50 -14.16
CA LEU A 31 11.80 -8.84 -12.80
C LEU A 31 10.55 -9.19 -11.99
N ARG A 32 10.53 -10.37 -11.37
CA ARG A 32 9.45 -10.79 -10.46
C ARG A 32 10.01 -11.01 -9.06
N LEU A 33 9.31 -10.46 -8.07
CA LEU A 33 9.60 -10.64 -6.65
C LEU A 33 8.41 -11.32 -5.97
N HIS A 34 8.65 -12.36 -5.16
CA HIS A 34 7.59 -13.03 -4.44
C HIS A 34 8.08 -13.68 -3.13
N GLN A 35 7.14 -13.90 -2.20
CA GLN A 35 7.39 -14.60 -0.93
C GLN A 35 6.64 -15.94 -0.85
N ARG A 36 6.59 -16.69 -1.96
CA ARG A 36 5.77 -17.89 -2.10
C ARG A 36 5.94 -18.87 -0.93
N LYS A 37 7.17 -19.26 -0.61
CA LYS A 37 7.45 -20.21 0.49
C LYS A 37 6.94 -19.71 1.84
N TYR A 38 7.09 -18.42 2.12
CA TYR A 38 6.58 -17.82 3.35
C TYR A 38 5.06 -17.87 3.40
N CYS A 39 4.40 -17.48 2.34
CA CYS A 39 2.95 -17.41 2.26
C CYS A 39 2.29 -18.80 2.32
N GLU A 40 2.85 -19.80 1.63
CA GLU A 40 2.42 -21.21 1.72
C GLU A 40 2.59 -21.76 3.14
N GLY A 41 3.71 -21.47 3.80
CA GLY A 41 4.00 -21.94 5.16
C GLY A 41 3.12 -21.30 6.24
N LEU A 42 2.42 -20.19 5.97
CA LEU A 42 1.53 -19.59 6.96
C LEU A 42 0.32 -20.48 7.28
N ALA A 43 -0.31 -21.08 6.26
CA ALA A 43 -1.45 -21.97 6.49
C ALA A 43 -1.02 -23.22 7.27
N GLU A 44 0.15 -23.77 6.98
CA GLU A 44 0.72 -24.89 7.74
C GLU A 44 0.99 -24.52 9.19
N LYS A 45 1.67 -23.38 9.43
CA LYS A 45 2.02 -22.90 10.76
C LYS A 45 0.80 -22.74 11.68
N TYR A 46 -0.35 -22.36 11.12
CA TYR A 46 -1.56 -22.10 11.90
C TYR A 46 -2.62 -23.19 11.78
N GLY A 47 -2.30 -24.35 11.16
CA GLY A 47 -3.22 -25.49 11.00
C GLY A 47 -4.46 -25.16 10.14
N LEU A 48 -4.27 -24.37 9.08
CA LEU A 48 -5.36 -23.86 8.23
C LEU A 48 -5.33 -24.40 6.79
N GLN A 49 -4.61 -25.52 6.54
CA GLN A 49 -4.43 -26.09 5.20
C GLN A 49 -5.73 -26.62 4.60
N ASP A 50 -6.58 -27.23 5.43
CA ASP A 50 -7.82 -27.92 5.01
C ASP A 50 -9.01 -26.95 4.80
N GLY A 51 -8.77 -25.65 4.94
CA GLY A 51 -9.80 -24.64 4.74
C GLY A 51 -10.02 -24.26 3.27
N GLY A 52 -11.20 -23.70 2.98
CA GLY A 52 -11.49 -23.15 1.65
C GLY A 52 -10.49 -22.04 1.24
N LYS A 53 -10.33 -21.85 -0.08
CA LYS A 53 -9.47 -20.81 -0.67
C LYS A 53 -10.32 -19.53 -0.91
N PRO A 54 -10.26 -18.51 -0.04
CA PRO A 54 -11.03 -17.30 -0.23
C PRO A 54 -10.58 -16.53 -1.48
N ALA A 55 -11.55 -15.96 -2.22
CA ALA A 55 -11.26 -15.13 -3.39
C ALA A 55 -10.89 -13.67 -2.99
N THR A 56 -11.21 -13.25 -1.76
CA THR A 56 -10.97 -11.90 -1.25
C THR A 56 -10.37 -11.93 0.15
N PRO A 57 -9.52 -10.96 0.51
CA PRO A 57 -8.90 -10.89 1.84
C PRO A 57 -9.92 -10.93 3.00
N LEU A 58 -10.95 -10.08 2.93
CA LEU A 58 -12.06 -10.03 3.89
C LEU A 58 -13.38 -10.30 3.18
N PRO A 59 -14.43 -10.76 3.90
CA PRO A 59 -15.77 -10.86 3.35
C PRO A 59 -16.30 -9.50 2.92
N SER A 60 -17.19 -9.47 1.92
CA SER A 60 -17.87 -8.25 1.51
C SER A 60 -18.69 -7.70 2.68
N GLY A 61 -18.59 -6.39 2.91
CA GLY A 61 -19.29 -5.71 3.99
C GLY A 61 -18.75 -5.96 5.41
N PHE A 62 -17.69 -6.77 5.55
CA PHE A 62 -17.07 -7.00 6.85
C PHE A 62 -16.36 -5.74 7.36
N THR A 63 -16.72 -5.31 8.57
CA THR A 63 -16.11 -4.17 9.26
C THR A 63 -15.35 -4.64 10.48
N VAL A 64 -14.17 -4.06 10.72
CA VAL A 64 -13.36 -4.33 11.90
C VAL A 64 -13.55 -3.18 12.87
N GLU A 65 -14.32 -3.42 13.94
CA GLU A 65 -14.60 -2.43 14.99
C GLU A 65 -14.18 -3.00 16.36
N PRO A 66 -13.85 -2.15 17.34
CA PRO A 66 -13.67 -2.59 18.72
C PRO A 66 -14.91 -3.33 19.23
N CYS A 67 -14.71 -4.46 19.90
CA CYS A 67 -15.80 -5.25 20.47
C CYS A 67 -16.02 -4.94 21.97
N ALA A 68 -17.20 -5.31 22.49
CA ALA A 68 -17.50 -5.25 23.91
C ALA A 68 -16.60 -6.21 24.72
N ASP A 69 -16.45 -5.98 26.02
CA ASP A 69 -15.57 -6.78 26.88
C ASP A 69 -15.94 -8.27 26.89
N GLU A 70 -17.23 -8.57 26.84
CA GLU A 70 -17.79 -9.93 26.84
C GLU A 70 -17.51 -10.70 25.55
N GLU A 71 -17.21 -10.01 24.46
CA GLU A 71 -16.94 -10.61 23.14
C GLU A 71 -15.46 -10.87 22.89
N VAL A 72 -14.59 -10.38 23.77
CA VAL A 72 -13.13 -10.55 23.63
C VAL A 72 -12.74 -12.02 23.81
N VAL A 73 -11.96 -12.55 22.85
CA VAL A 73 -11.47 -13.93 22.92
C VAL A 73 -10.56 -14.17 24.12
N GLY A 74 -10.46 -15.43 24.55
CA GLY A 74 -9.57 -15.85 25.62
C GLY A 74 -8.09 -15.61 25.30
N GLU A 75 -7.25 -15.71 26.32
CA GLU A 75 -5.81 -15.39 26.23
C GLU A 75 -5.07 -16.21 25.16
N SER A 76 -5.40 -17.49 24.99
CA SER A 76 -4.81 -18.36 23.96
C SER A 76 -5.09 -17.85 22.55
N ASP A 77 -6.36 -17.53 22.27
CA ASP A 77 -6.83 -17.06 20.98
C ASP A 77 -6.32 -15.64 20.69
N ARG A 78 -6.20 -14.81 21.72
CA ARG A 78 -5.57 -13.49 21.59
C ARG A 78 -4.10 -13.59 21.17
N LYS A 79 -3.32 -14.51 21.77
CA LYS A 79 -1.93 -14.77 21.35
C LYS A 79 -1.86 -15.29 19.92
N LEU A 80 -2.76 -16.19 19.54
CA LEU A 80 -2.88 -16.71 18.20
C LEU A 80 -3.18 -15.58 17.20
N PHE A 81 -4.18 -14.75 17.49
CA PHE A 81 -4.54 -13.58 16.67
C PHE A 81 -3.36 -12.63 16.49
N HIS A 82 -2.68 -12.27 17.58
CA HIS A 82 -1.51 -11.40 17.55
C HIS A 82 -0.38 -11.97 16.67
N SER A 83 -0.12 -13.28 16.78
CA SER A 83 0.88 -13.97 15.95
C SER A 83 0.49 -13.95 14.47
N MET A 84 -0.79 -14.23 14.13
CA MET A 84 -1.27 -14.19 12.75
C MET A 84 -1.19 -12.77 12.15
N VAL A 85 -1.66 -11.75 12.89
CA VAL A 85 -1.62 -10.36 12.43
C VAL A 85 -0.17 -9.90 12.21
N GLY A 86 0.76 -10.28 13.10
CA GLY A 86 2.19 -10.00 12.92
C GLY A 86 2.77 -10.62 11.65
N ALA A 87 2.44 -11.88 11.37
CA ALA A 87 2.88 -12.58 10.17
C ALA A 87 2.27 -12.00 8.88
N LEU A 88 0.97 -11.65 8.92
CA LEU A 88 0.27 -10.99 7.81
C LEU A 88 0.84 -9.59 7.54
N ASN A 89 1.17 -8.84 8.59
CA ASN A 89 1.78 -7.52 8.47
C ASN A 89 3.16 -7.58 7.78
N TYR A 90 3.93 -8.62 8.06
CA TYR A 90 5.18 -8.86 7.34
C TYR A 90 4.94 -9.08 5.84
N ALA A 91 3.99 -9.95 5.44
CA ALA A 91 3.65 -10.17 4.03
C ALA A 91 3.11 -8.89 3.36
N ALA A 92 2.18 -8.17 4.03
CA ALA A 92 1.57 -6.95 3.56
C ALA A 92 2.58 -5.83 3.25
N ASN A 93 3.60 -5.68 4.09
CA ASN A 93 4.60 -4.62 3.92
C ASN A 93 5.72 -4.97 2.94
N HIS A 94 5.87 -6.24 2.52
CA HIS A 94 6.95 -6.64 1.64
C HIS A 94 6.50 -6.95 0.21
N MET A 95 5.49 -7.83 0.05
CA MET A 95 5.16 -8.37 -1.28
C MET A 95 3.68 -8.42 -1.62
N GLN A 96 2.78 -8.15 -0.66
CA GLN A 96 1.34 -8.30 -0.85
C GLN A 96 0.57 -7.01 -0.54
N PRO A 97 0.59 -6.02 -1.44
CA PRO A 97 -0.16 -4.77 -1.28
C PRO A 97 -1.67 -4.98 -1.17
N ASP A 98 -2.20 -6.02 -1.77
CA ASP A 98 -3.62 -6.38 -1.78
C ASP A 98 -4.20 -6.72 -0.40
N ILE A 99 -3.37 -7.14 0.56
CA ILE A 99 -3.79 -7.37 1.94
C ILE A 99 -3.49 -6.22 2.89
N ALA A 100 -2.89 -5.13 2.43
CA ALA A 100 -2.47 -4.02 3.30
C ALA A 100 -3.64 -3.40 4.09
N PHE A 101 -4.79 -3.20 3.44
CA PHE A 101 -6.00 -2.71 4.10
C PHE A 101 -6.50 -3.70 5.17
N ALA A 102 -6.72 -4.96 4.80
CA ALA A 102 -7.23 -5.98 5.71
C ALA A 102 -6.35 -6.16 6.94
N THR A 103 -5.04 -6.24 6.71
CA THR A 103 -4.05 -6.38 7.79
C THR A 103 -4.02 -5.16 8.70
N SER A 104 -4.03 -3.95 8.15
CA SER A 104 -4.08 -2.70 8.91
C SER A 104 -5.33 -2.63 9.80
N ARG A 105 -6.49 -3.08 9.30
CA ARG A 105 -7.74 -3.13 10.08
C ARG A 105 -7.65 -4.14 11.23
N LEU A 106 -7.23 -5.37 10.97
CA LEU A 106 -7.07 -6.39 12.01
C LEU A 106 -6.03 -5.96 13.05
N ALA A 107 -4.94 -5.29 12.64
CA ALA A 107 -3.95 -4.77 13.57
C ALA A 107 -4.50 -3.71 14.53
N SER A 108 -5.53 -2.95 14.13
CA SER A 108 -6.14 -1.92 14.99
C SER A 108 -6.87 -2.48 16.21
N VAL A 109 -7.26 -3.75 16.20
CA VAL A 109 -7.97 -4.45 17.28
C VAL A 109 -7.14 -5.54 17.94
N VAL A 110 -5.83 -5.58 17.72
CA VAL A 110 -4.93 -6.65 18.15
C VAL A 110 -4.90 -6.84 19.69
N SER A 111 -5.14 -5.78 20.45
CA SER A 111 -5.17 -5.85 21.91
C SER A 111 -6.41 -6.55 22.46
N ARG A 112 -7.55 -6.45 21.75
CA ARG A 112 -8.86 -6.96 22.21
C ARG A 112 -9.69 -7.48 21.01
N PRO A 113 -9.26 -8.60 20.39
CA PRO A 113 -9.97 -9.17 19.24
C PRO A 113 -11.23 -9.93 19.68
N SER A 114 -12.27 -9.89 18.84
CA SER A 114 -13.45 -10.75 18.95
C SER A 114 -13.23 -12.09 18.23
N HIS A 115 -14.15 -13.06 18.46
CA HIS A 115 -14.17 -14.32 17.71
C HIS A 115 -14.32 -14.09 16.19
N GLU A 116 -15.16 -13.14 15.79
CA GLU A 116 -15.37 -12.81 14.38
C GLU A 116 -14.09 -12.27 13.73
N GLN A 117 -13.34 -11.42 14.44
CA GLN A 117 -12.06 -10.88 13.98
C GLN A 117 -10.97 -11.96 13.92
N LEU A 118 -10.99 -12.92 14.85
CA LEU A 118 -10.11 -14.08 14.80
C LEU A 118 -10.39 -14.94 13.55
N GLU A 119 -11.64 -15.21 13.23
CA GLU A 119 -12.01 -15.93 12.00
C GLU A 119 -11.65 -15.13 10.74
N ALA A 120 -11.77 -13.81 10.75
CA ALA A 120 -11.31 -12.96 9.67
C ALA A 120 -9.78 -13.03 9.49
N ALA A 121 -9.00 -13.10 10.57
CA ALA A 121 -7.55 -13.30 10.50
C ALA A 121 -7.19 -14.69 9.93
N LYS A 122 -7.88 -15.74 10.35
CA LYS A 122 -7.72 -17.10 9.78
C LYS A 122 -8.06 -17.11 8.29
N ARG A 123 -9.16 -16.44 7.90
CA ARG A 123 -9.52 -16.28 6.49
C ARG A 123 -8.42 -15.59 5.70
N LEU A 124 -7.84 -14.51 6.24
CA LEU A 124 -6.78 -13.76 5.58
C LEU A 124 -5.50 -14.60 5.41
N VAL A 125 -5.15 -15.44 6.40
CA VAL A 125 -4.06 -16.42 6.28
C VAL A 125 -4.31 -17.40 5.13
N ARG A 126 -5.53 -17.94 5.01
CA ARG A 126 -5.90 -18.85 3.88
C ARG A 126 -5.83 -18.12 2.53
N TYR A 127 -6.26 -16.86 2.48
CA TYR A 127 -6.15 -16.03 1.27
C TYR A 127 -4.71 -15.87 0.83
N VAL A 128 -3.82 -15.46 1.75
CA VAL A 128 -2.38 -15.27 1.48
C VAL A 128 -1.73 -16.56 1.02
N SER A 129 -2.07 -17.71 1.64
CA SER A 129 -1.57 -19.02 1.21
C SER A 129 -2.09 -19.40 -0.17
N ALA A 130 -3.38 -19.14 -0.47
CA ALA A 130 -3.98 -19.43 -1.76
C ALA A 130 -3.43 -18.57 -2.90
N THR A 131 -3.00 -17.35 -2.59
CA THR A 131 -2.41 -16.37 -3.54
C THR A 131 -0.88 -16.32 -3.49
N ALA A 132 -0.24 -17.28 -2.85
CA ALA A 132 1.20 -17.31 -2.62
C ALA A 132 2.06 -17.25 -3.89
N SER A 133 1.51 -17.67 -5.05
CA SER A 133 2.16 -17.58 -6.36
C SER A 133 2.08 -16.18 -6.98
N VAL A 134 1.25 -15.30 -6.45
CA VAL A 134 1.15 -13.91 -6.90
C VAL A 134 2.31 -13.14 -6.31
N GLY A 135 3.03 -12.41 -7.17
CA GLY A 135 4.16 -11.58 -6.78
C GLY A 135 4.08 -10.20 -7.43
N LEU A 136 5.04 -9.36 -7.10
CA LEU A 136 5.23 -8.08 -7.79
C LEU A 136 6.04 -8.32 -9.06
N GLU A 137 5.55 -7.81 -10.18
CA GLU A 137 6.22 -7.92 -11.47
C GLU A 137 6.56 -6.54 -12.00
N TYR A 138 7.80 -6.38 -12.43
CA TYR A 138 8.33 -5.15 -13.01
C TYR A 138 8.80 -5.47 -14.43
N SER A 139 8.31 -4.71 -15.40
CA SER A 139 8.72 -4.86 -16.79
C SER A 139 9.16 -3.51 -17.34
N GLY A 140 10.30 -3.49 -18.02
CA GLY A 140 10.80 -2.30 -18.72
C GLY A 140 9.97 -1.93 -19.96
N VAL A 141 8.97 -2.75 -20.32
CA VAL A 141 8.16 -2.61 -21.52
C VAL A 141 6.74 -2.22 -21.14
N ARG A 142 6.41 -0.94 -21.39
CA ARG A 142 5.07 -0.36 -21.52
C ARG A 142 4.13 -0.49 -20.31
N GLN A 143 4.20 0.46 -19.44
CA GLN A 143 3.06 0.82 -18.60
C GLN A 143 1.99 1.51 -19.48
N ARG A 144 0.95 0.77 -19.86
CA ARG A 144 -0.26 1.40 -20.43
C ARG A 144 -1.06 1.98 -19.26
N LEU A 145 -0.91 3.27 -19.03
CA LEU A 145 -1.87 4.01 -18.21
C LEU A 145 -3.19 4.11 -18.97
N GLN A 146 -4.25 3.56 -18.40
CA GLN A 146 -5.59 3.73 -18.94
C GLN A 146 -6.02 5.19 -18.77
N ARG A 147 -6.37 5.82 -19.90
CA ARG A 147 -6.95 7.15 -20.09
C ARG A 147 -6.06 8.37 -19.77
N GLY A 148 -5.58 9.00 -20.81
CA GLY A 148 -5.22 10.43 -20.84
C GLY A 148 -3.82 10.81 -20.37
N ALA A 149 -2.97 9.87 -20.01
CA ALA A 149 -1.58 10.14 -19.70
C ALA A 149 -0.70 10.07 -20.94
N ALA A 150 0.34 10.90 -20.95
CA ALA A 150 1.30 11.08 -22.04
C ALA A 150 1.74 9.78 -22.71
N ASP A 151 1.96 9.86 -24.02
CA ASP A 151 2.46 8.79 -24.87
C ASP A 151 3.74 8.17 -24.30
N LEU A 152 3.60 7.03 -23.62
CA LEU A 152 4.70 6.24 -23.06
C LEU A 152 5.43 5.41 -24.13
N SER A 153 5.30 5.77 -25.41
CA SER A 153 5.95 5.12 -26.56
C SER A 153 7.48 5.15 -26.48
N LYS A 154 8.05 5.98 -25.59
CA LYS A 154 9.50 6.20 -25.47
C LYS A 154 10.23 5.26 -24.52
N GLY A 155 9.58 4.23 -23.94
CA GLY A 155 10.25 3.26 -23.08
C GLY A 155 10.75 3.82 -21.72
N GLU A 156 10.31 5.00 -21.32
CA GLU A 156 10.66 5.59 -20.04
C GLU A 156 9.88 4.93 -18.89
N MET A 157 10.59 4.52 -17.84
CA MET A 157 9.96 4.05 -16.61
C MET A 157 9.48 5.25 -15.82
N LEU A 158 8.15 5.48 -15.79
CA LEU A 158 7.54 6.58 -15.07
C LEU A 158 7.04 6.14 -13.70
N LEU A 159 7.30 6.99 -12.71
CA LEU A 159 6.68 6.89 -11.40
C LEU A 159 5.25 7.42 -11.45
N THR A 160 4.29 6.64 -10.97
CA THR A 160 2.88 7.05 -10.82
C THR A 160 2.39 6.71 -9.43
N CYS A 161 1.39 7.41 -8.92
CA CYS A 161 0.81 7.13 -7.61
C CYS A 161 -0.71 7.21 -7.67
N TYR A 162 -1.38 6.30 -7.00
CA TYR A 162 -2.83 6.31 -6.78
C TYR A 162 -3.09 6.61 -5.32
N THR A 163 -4.10 7.42 -5.04
CA THR A 163 -4.51 7.75 -3.67
C THR A 163 -6.02 7.59 -3.54
N ASP A 164 -6.44 7.11 -2.38
CA ASP A 164 -7.85 6.86 -2.06
C ASP A 164 -8.09 7.02 -0.55
N ALA A 165 -9.33 7.35 -0.16
CA ALA A 165 -9.74 7.40 1.24
C ALA A 165 -11.17 6.92 1.44
N SER A 166 -11.36 5.99 2.36
CA SER A 166 -12.68 5.54 2.79
C SER A 166 -13.22 6.44 3.90
N PHE A 167 -14.13 7.38 3.54
CA PHE A 167 -14.70 8.34 4.48
C PHE A 167 -15.48 7.66 5.61
N ASN A 168 -15.24 8.10 6.86
CA ASN A 168 -15.94 7.64 8.06
C ASN A 168 -16.01 6.11 8.19
N SER A 169 -14.94 5.44 7.80
CA SER A 169 -14.88 3.97 7.75
C SER A 169 -14.59 3.32 9.10
N VAL A 170 -14.16 4.09 10.10
CA VAL A 170 -13.99 3.66 11.49
C VAL A 170 -15.12 4.26 12.32
N LYS A 171 -16.19 3.49 12.52
CA LYS A 171 -17.40 3.98 13.19
C LYS A 171 -17.17 4.38 14.65
N ALA A 172 -16.22 3.73 15.33
CA ALA A 172 -15.93 3.96 16.74
C ALA A 172 -15.51 5.41 17.06
N ASP A 173 -14.85 6.10 16.13
CA ASP A 173 -14.35 7.47 16.36
C ASP A 173 -14.50 8.40 15.15
N GLY A 174 -15.25 7.99 14.13
CA GLY A 174 -15.52 8.79 12.94
C GLY A 174 -14.32 9.04 12.04
N THR A 175 -13.18 8.35 12.26
CA THR A 175 -12.02 8.52 11.42
C THR A 175 -12.13 7.76 10.10
N SER A 176 -11.34 8.17 9.13
CA SER A 176 -11.25 7.57 7.81
C SER A 176 -9.98 6.75 7.66
N ILE A 177 -9.95 5.90 6.64
CA ILE A 177 -8.73 5.18 6.25
C ILE A 177 -8.27 5.76 4.92
N GLY A 178 -7.02 6.23 4.88
CA GLY A 178 -6.40 6.67 3.65
C GLY A 178 -5.34 5.67 3.19
N GLY A 179 -5.16 5.58 1.89
CA GLY A 179 -4.18 4.72 1.25
C GLY A 179 -3.52 5.38 0.06
N TYR A 180 -2.38 4.83 -0.32
CA TYR A 180 -1.73 5.10 -1.60
C TYR A 180 -1.02 3.85 -2.12
N VAL A 181 -0.83 3.80 -3.42
CA VAL A 181 0.07 2.87 -4.10
C VAL A 181 0.87 3.61 -5.16
N CYS A 182 2.20 3.52 -5.08
CA CYS A 182 3.12 4.06 -6.08
C CYS A 182 3.62 2.92 -6.97
N LEU A 183 3.55 3.12 -8.28
CA LEU A 183 3.99 2.18 -9.28
C LEU A 183 5.22 2.72 -10.01
N PHE A 184 6.18 1.84 -10.27
CA PHE A 184 7.36 2.11 -11.10
C PHE A 184 7.73 0.85 -11.88
N GLY A 185 8.01 0.99 -13.19
CA GLY A 185 8.27 -0.18 -14.03
C GLY A 185 7.10 -1.18 -14.12
N GLY A 186 5.85 -0.70 -13.97
CA GLY A 186 4.64 -1.53 -14.03
C GLY A 186 4.25 -2.23 -12.73
N GLY A 187 5.12 -2.26 -11.72
CA GLY A 187 4.88 -2.90 -10.43
C GLY A 187 4.77 -1.91 -9.27
N ALA A 188 4.15 -2.32 -8.17
CA ALA A 188 4.08 -1.53 -6.95
C ALA A 188 5.46 -1.47 -6.27
N VAL A 189 5.93 -0.25 -5.95
CA VAL A 189 7.22 -0.01 -5.26
C VAL A 189 7.05 0.57 -3.86
N SER A 190 5.91 1.20 -3.59
CA SER A 190 5.52 1.66 -2.27
C SER A 190 4.01 1.68 -2.14
N TRP A 191 3.49 1.27 -0.99
CA TRP A 191 2.06 1.28 -0.70
C TRP A 191 1.81 1.42 0.79
N ARG A 192 0.63 1.89 1.11
CA ARG A 192 0.19 2.04 2.48
C ARG A 192 -1.33 2.07 2.57
N SER A 193 -1.86 1.44 3.60
CA SER A 193 -3.23 1.64 4.07
C SER A 193 -3.20 1.91 5.56
N LYS A 194 -3.69 3.07 5.98
CA LYS A 194 -3.63 3.48 7.39
C LYS A 194 -4.82 4.35 7.79
N LYS A 195 -5.29 4.14 9.02
CA LYS A 195 -6.22 5.03 9.70
C LYS A 195 -5.65 6.45 9.76
N GLN A 196 -6.46 7.44 9.38
CA GLN A 196 -6.09 8.85 9.46
C GLN A 196 -6.07 9.30 10.93
N ASN A 197 -5.15 10.18 11.27
CA ASN A 197 -4.99 10.68 12.64
C ASN A 197 -5.98 11.80 12.98
N GLU A 198 -6.73 12.27 12.01
CA GLU A 198 -7.67 13.38 12.12
C GLU A 198 -9.00 12.95 11.51
N VAL A 199 -10.10 13.40 12.12
CA VAL A 199 -11.43 13.21 11.57
C VAL A 199 -11.64 14.22 10.45
N GLY A 200 -11.89 13.75 9.25
CA GLY A 200 -12.27 14.63 8.14
C GLY A 200 -13.77 14.94 8.20
N LEU A 201 -14.12 16.19 7.94
CA LEU A 201 -15.51 16.67 7.97
C LEU A 201 -16.26 16.34 6.67
N SER A 202 -15.56 15.90 5.64
CA SER A 202 -16.13 15.53 4.34
C SER A 202 -15.27 14.48 3.63
N SER A 203 -15.84 13.78 2.65
CA SER A 203 -15.08 12.87 1.78
C SER A 203 -13.95 13.61 1.05
N CYS A 204 -14.20 14.83 0.56
CA CYS A 204 -13.18 15.66 -0.07
C CYS A 204 -11.96 15.93 0.84
N GLU A 205 -12.19 16.19 2.13
CA GLU A 205 -11.12 16.45 3.09
C GLU A 205 -10.30 15.17 3.36
N THR A 206 -10.95 14.03 3.52
CA THR A 206 -10.25 12.76 3.75
C THR A 206 -9.44 12.32 2.53
N GLU A 207 -9.97 12.54 1.32
CA GLU A 207 -9.25 12.32 0.08
C GLU A 207 -8.05 13.26 -0.05
N TYR A 208 -8.22 14.53 0.33
CA TYR A 208 -7.13 15.49 0.33
C TYR A 208 -6.02 15.11 1.32
N MET A 209 -6.36 14.52 2.47
CA MET A 209 -5.40 13.97 3.42
C MET A 209 -4.67 12.74 2.85
N ALA A 210 -5.37 11.85 2.16
CA ALA A 210 -4.74 10.70 1.47
C ALA A 210 -3.80 11.18 0.37
N LEU A 211 -4.24 12.13 -0.46
CA LEU A 211 -3.43 12.78 -1.49
C LEU A 211 -2.13 13.37 -0.91
N HIS A 212 -2.20 14.05 0.24
CA HIS A 212 -1.00 14.57 0.90
C HIS A 212 0.00 13.46 1.23
N HIS A 213 -0.45 12.32 1.73
CA HIS A 213 0.43 11.19 2.02
C HIS A 213 1.07 10.61 0.75
N GLY A 214 0.29 10.48 -0.33
CA GLY A 214 0.81 10.06 -1.64
C GLY A 214 1.85 11.01 -2.20
N VAL A 215 1.59 12.34 -2.16
CA VAL A 215 2.57 13.37 -2.60
C VAL A 215 3.87 13.27 -1.82
N LYS A 216 3.78 13.11 -0.49
CA LYS A 216 4.96 12.99 0.35
C LYS A 216 5.82 11.78 -0.04
N GLU A 217 5.20 10.65 -0.32
CA GLU A 217 5.88 9.44 -0.76
C GLU A 217 6.51 9.61 -2.14
N VAL A 218 5.78 10.21 -3.08
CA VAL A 218 6.29 10.50 -4.44
C VAL A 218 7.53 11.37 -4.39
N VAL A 219 7.53 12.43 -3.57
CA VAL A 219 8.70 13.32 -3.43
C VAL A 219 9.91 12.55 -2.91
N TRP A 220 9.72 11.66 -1.95
CA TRP A 220 10.79 10.81 -1.44
C TRP A 220 11.30 9.84 -2.51
N LEU A 221 10.39 9.14 -3.22
CA LEU A 221 10.76 8.23 -4.29
C LEU A 221 11.49 8.94 -5.45
N ARG A 222 11.08 10.13 -5.84
CA ARG A 222 11.78 10.92 -6.87
C ARG A 222 13.23 11.21 -6.48
N ARG A 223 13.46 11.60 -5.23
CA ARG A 223 14.83 11.85 -4.72
C ARG A 223 15.65 10.57 -4.72
N LEU A 224 15.09 9.46 -4.26
CA LEU A 224 15.76 8.16 -4.29
C LEU A 224 16.12 7.75 -5.72
N LEU A 225 15.19 7.89 -6.66
CA LEU A 225 15.41 7.59 -8.07
C LEU A 225 16.50 8.48 -8.68
N GLU A 226 16.55 9.76 -8.34
CA GLU A 226 17.58 10.68 -8.75
C GLU A 226 18.97 10.28 -8.22
N GLU A 227 19.08 9.91 -6.93
CA GLU A 227 20.33 9.46 -6.31
C GLU A 227 20.88 8.18 -6.94
N ILE A 228 20.02 7.29 -7.45
CA ILE A 228 20.45 6.07 -8.18
C ILE A 228 20.58 6.29 -9.69
N GLY A 229 20.49 7.54 -10.17
CA GLY A 229 20.68 7.91 -11.58
C GLY A 229 19.46 7.72 -12.49
N VAL A 230 18.27 7.53 -11.94
CA VAL A 230 17.00 7.33 -12.67
C VAL A 230 16.11 8.56 -12.52
N CYS A 231 16.54 9.70 -13.07
CA CYS A 231 15.82 10.96 -12.92
C CYS A 231 14.44 10.93 -13.61
N GLN A 232 13.43 11.36 -12.89
CA GLN A 232 12.08 11.59 -13.42
C GLN A 232 12.00 13.01 -13.99
N LYS A 233 12.13 13.17 -15.30
CA LYS A 233 12.14 14.49 -15.97
C LYS A 233 10.80 15.18 -15.91
N GLU A 234 9.73 14.41 -16.13
CA GLU A 234 8.37 14.91 -16.07
C GLU A 234 7.80 14.88 -14.66
N PRO A 235 6.81 15.73 -14.32
CA PRO A 235 6.10 15.64 -13.07
C PRO A 235 5.46 14.27 -12.87
N THR A 236 5.63 13.67 -11.68
CA THR A 236 4.99 12.40 -11.35
C THR A 236 3.48 12.57 -11.23
N LEU A 237 2.72 11.76 -11.98
CA LEU A 237 1.27 11.81 -11.97
C LEU A 237 0.72 11.12 -10.72
N ILE A 238 -0.12 11.85 -9.98
CA ILE A 238 -0.93 11.30 -8.90
C ILE A 238 -2.39 11.27 -9.32
N LEU A 239 -3.00 10.11 -9.19
CA LEU A 239 -4.39 9.83 -9.54
C LEU A 239 -5.22 9.73 -8.26
N CYS A 240 -6.29 10.52 -8.17
CA CYS A 240 -7.26 10.53 -7.08
C CYS A 240 -8.66 10.46 -7.71
N ASP A 241 -9.59 9.71 -7.14
CA ASP A 241 -10.94 9.55 -7.70
C ASP A 241 -11.87 10.73 -7.36
N ASN A 242 -11.47 11.59 -6.41
CA ASN A 242 -12.26 12.72 -5.96
C ASN A 242 -11.86 14.03 -6.67
N GLU A 243 -12.65 14.45 -7.66
CA GLU A 243 -12.42 15.72 -8.38
C GLU A 243 -12.35 16.95 -7.47
N SER A 244 -13.13 16.97 -6.37
CA SER A 244 -13.13 18.10 -5.45
C SER A 244 -11.82 18.20 -4.69
N ALA A 245 -11.23 17.06 -4.29
CA ALA A 245 -9.90 17.02 -3.66
C ALA A 245 -8.82 17.49 -4.64
N VAL A 246 -8.91 17.06 -5.91
CA VAL A 246 -7.98 17.50 -6.98
C VAL A 246 -8.12 19.03 -7.23
N LYS A 247 -9.34 19.55 -7.33
CA LYS A 247 -9.59 20.99 -7.48
C LYS A 247 -9.06 21.78 -6.28
N LEU A 248 -9.25 21.25 -5.06
CA LEU A 248 -8.73 21.83 -3.83
C LEU A 248 -7.18 21.87 -3.80
N ALA A 249 -6.55 20.83 -4.33
CA ALA A 249 -5.09 20.75 -4.46
C ALA A 249 -4.55 21.79 -5.45
N LYS A 250 -5.23 22.01 -6.58
CA LYS A 250 -4.80 22.92 -7.66
C LYS A 250 -5.12 24.40 -7.36
N ASN A 251 -6.22 24.71 -6.68
CA ASN A 251 -6.70 26.08 -6.50
C ASN A 251 -6.38 26.66 -5.11
N ALA A 252 -5.52 27.66 -5.06
CA ALA A 252 -5.19 28.41 -3.84
C ALA A 252 -6.35 29.28 -3.32
N CYS A 253 -7.34 29.62 -4.17
CA CYS A 253 -8.39 30.59 -3.84
C CYS A 253 -9.57 30.03 -3.04
N LEU A 254 -9.64 28.73 -2.77
CA LEU A 254 -10.72 28.10 -2.01
C LEU A 254 -10.60 28.25 -0.48
N HIS A 255 -9.93 29.31 -0.01
CA HIS A 255 -9.67 29.53 1.41
C HIS A 255 -10.91 29.62 2.30
N GLY A 256 -12.06 30.03 1.74
CA GLY A 256 -13.32 30.13 2.49
C GLY A 256 -13.84 28.77 2.98
N LEU A 257 -13.70 27.73 2.17
CA LEU A 257 -14.20 26.37 2.44
C LEU A 257 -13.18 25.49 3.18
N THR A 258 -11.92 25.93 3.30
CA THR A 258 -10.81 25.11 3.79
C THR A 258 -10.10 25.69 5.01
N LYS A 259 -10.71 26.69 5.68
CA LYS A 259 -10.10 27.33 6.87
C LYS A 259 -9.84 26.34 8.01
N HIS A 260 -10.63 25.27 8.11
CA HIS A 260 -10.47 24.21 9.10
C HIS A 260 -9.38 23.19 8.74
N ILE A 261 -8.96 23.14 7.46
CA ILE A 261 -7.89 22.24 7.03
C ILE A 261 -6.55 22.77 7.53
N ARG A 262 -5.82 21.93 8.27
CA ARG A 262 -4.54 22.36 8.86
C ARG A 262 -3.52 22.79 7.79
N PRO A 263 -2.74 23.86 8.02
CA PRO A 263 -1.75 24.36 7.05
C PRO A 263 -0.75 23.32 6.54
N LYS A 264 -0.46 22.28 7.36
CA LYS A 264 0.45 21.19 6.97
C LYS A 264 -0.01 20.42 5.71
N TRP A 265 -1.32 20.33 5.48
CA TRP A 265 -1.86 19.67 4.32
C TRP A 265 -1.70 20.48 3.04
N HIS A 266 -1.61 21.81 3.15
CA HIS A 266 -1.44 22.71 2.01
C HIS A 266 -0.02 22.71 1.43
N TRP A 267 0.93 22.03 2.07
CA TRP A 267 2.27 21.82 1.51
C TRP A 267 2.22 21.14 0.12
N VAL A 268 1.25 20.28 -0.12
CA VAL A 268 0.99 19.64 -1.42
C VAL A 268 0.94 20.67 -2.56
N ARG A 269 0.27 21.82 -2.34
CA ARG A 269 0.11 22.87 -3.36
C ARG A 269 1.42 23.45 -3.88
N ARG A 270 2.46 23.46 -3.04
CA ARG A 270 3.78 24.01 -3.43
C ARG A 270 4.55 23.08 -4.37
N LEU A 271 4.17 21.83 -4.42
CA LEU A 271 4.83 20.79 -5.19
C LEU A 271 4.08 20.46 -6.48
N LEU A 272 2.79 20.82 -6.53
CA LEU A 272 2.01 20.71 -7.75
C LEU A 272 2.60 21.66 -8.79
N ASP A 273 2.72 21.20 -10.03
CA ASP A 273 3.28 21.87 -11.20
C ASP A 273 4.82 21.85 -11.32
N LYS A 274 5.56 21.51 -10.27
CA LYS A 274 7.03 21.38 -10.37
C LYS A 274 7.46 19.91 -10.46
N ASP A 275 7.11 19.13 -9.45
CA ASP A 275 7.57 17.75 -9.29
C ASP A 275 6.44 16.74 -9.38
N VAL A 276 5.21 17.21 -9.22
CA VAL A 276 4.01 16.36 -9.10
C VAL A 276 2.87 16.96 -9.91
N GLY A 277 2.23 16.14 -10.75
CA GLY A 277 0.95 16.43 -11.38
C GLY A 277 -0.18 15.72 -10.62
N CYS A 278 -1.37 16.31 -10.54
CA CYS A 278 -2.53 15.67 -9.95
C CYS A 278 -3.71 15.71 -10.92
N THR A 279 -4.41 14.57 -11.07
CA THR A 279 -5.61 14.48 -11.91
C THR A 279 -6.63 13.53 -11.28
N SER A 280 -7.90 13.72 -11.67
CA SER A 280 -8.95 12.74 -11.37
C SER A 280 -8.82 11.50 -12.25
N LEU A 281 -9.19 10.35 -11.68
CA LEU A 281 -9.30 9.07 -12.40
C LEU A 281 -10.43 9.09 -13.43
#